data_36cd2b6153a4af166bcda0faa05feab1
#
_entry.id   36cd2b6153a4af166bcda0faa05feab1
#
_cell.length_a   1.000
_cell.length_b   1.000
_cell.length_c   1.000
_cell.angle_alpha   90.00
_cell.angle_beta   90.00
_cell.angle_gamma   90.00
#
_symmetry.space_group_name_H-M   'P 1'
#
loop_
_entity.id
_entity.type
_entity.pdbx_description
1 polymer ?
#
loop_
_entity_poly.entity_id
_entity_poly.type
_entity_poly.pdbx_seq_one_letter_code
_entity_poly.pdbx_strand_id
1 'polypeptide(L)'
;MIGLFRKRKTIRRRMLHLNTMPAAIYAVGDIHGRFDLYERLERQIIQDAASIEGPKLLILLGDIVDRSTGVSGLIDHLLAPDPEGFKRITLCGNHEDMMCRFLGDPVGNRAWLDYGGAETLASYGLHHVAGTTDTVKQHLTTAIPPEHRDFLMGLPLSLTVGGYAFAHAFYDLDKPDTAQHATSLLWGDPARADRAAAGRRLIHGHVIEGNASIRPNRISIDTGAYRTGVLTAVRLRTGEGAPAFFSTKP
;
A
#
# COMPACT_ATOMS: atom_id res chain seq x y z
N MET A 1 -23.83 30.67 19.68
CA MET A 1 -22.94 29.52 19.98
C MET A 1 -22.09 29.27 18.75
N ILE A 2 -20.82 29.73 18.79
CA ILE A 2 -19.87 29.55 17.67
C ILE A 2 -19.29 28.15 17.84
N GLY A 3 -19.70 27.22 16.97
CA GLY A 3 -19.15 25.88 16.97
C GLY A 3 -17.66 25.92 16.65
N LEU A 4 -16.83 25.56 17.62
CA LEU A 4 -15.40 25.32 17.42
C LEU A 4 -15.26 24.19 16.38
N PHE A 5 -14.97 24.55 15.13
CA PHE A 5 -14.45 23.60 14.16
C PHE A 5 -13.10 23.07 14.68
N ARG A 6 -13.13 21.90 15.34
CA ARG A 6 -11.94 21.17 15.71
C ARG A 6 -11.17 20.85 14.42
N LYS A 7 -10.09 21.58 14.15
CA LYS A 7 -9.21 21.33 13.00
C LYS A 7 -8.83 19.84 13.02
N ARG A 8 -9.33 19.09 12.05
CA ARG A 8 -8.94 17.69 11.82
C ARG A 8 -7.42 17.69 11.67
N LYS A 9 -6.73 16.94 12.52
CA LYS A 9 -5.27 16.77 12.44
C LYS A 9 -4.99 16.00 11.16
N THR A 10 -4.56 16.68 10.10
CA THR A 10 -4.19 16.06 8.83
C THR A 10 -2.90 15.28 9.05
N ILE A 11 -2.89 13.99 8.79
CA ILE A 11 -1.68 13.18 8.82
C ILE A 11 -0.80 13.64 7.64
N ARG A 12 0.35 14.21 7.96
CA ARG A 12 1.32 14.64 6.95
C ARG A 12 2.18 13.44 6.57
N ARG A 13 1.94 12.85 5.41
CA ARG A 13 2.71 11.72 4.89
C ARG A 13 3.79 12.20 3.93
N ARG A 14 4.91 11.51 3.90
CA ARG A 14 6.05 11.80 3.03
C ARG A 14 5.80 11.28 1.61
N MET A 15 6.47 11.89 0.65
CA MET A 15 6.74 11.34 -0.68
C MET A 15 8.23 11.07 -0.74
N LEU A 16 8.62 9.91 -1.23
CA LEU A 16 10.00 9.47 -1.26
C LEU A 16 10.59 9.65 -2.66
N HIS A 17 11.88 9.95 -2.70
CA HIS A 17 12.64 9.98 -3.94
C HIS A 17 13.98 9.26 -3.73
N LEU A 18 14.34 8.38 -4.65
CA LEU A 18 15.63 7.72 -4.67
C LEU A 18 16.40 8.19 -5.90
N ASN A 19 17.64 8.64 -5.68
CA ASN A 19 18.50 9.16 -6.74
C ASN A 19 19.11 8.05 -7.62
N THR A 20 19.20 6.83 -7.08
CA THR A 20 19.86 5.71 -7.76
C THR A 20 18.90 4.56 -7.93
N MET A 21 18.83 4.02 -9.15
CA MET A 21 18.07 2.81 -9.46
C MET A 21 18.76 1.60 -8.81
N PRO A 22 18.06 0.79 -7.98
CA PRO A 22 18.63 -0.45 -7.48
C PRO A 22 18.77 -1.50 -8.59
N ALA A 23 19.46 -2.60 -8.31
CA ALA A 23 19.66 -3.70 -9.26
C ALA A 23 18.32 -4.31 -9.73
N ALA A 24 17.35 -4.38 -8.84
CA ALA A 24 15.97 -4.74 -9.16
C ALA A 24 14.98 -4.06 -8.22
N ILE A 25 13.78 -3.80 -8.75
CA ILE A 25 12.61 -3.36 -7.98
C ILE A 25 11.50 -4.39 -8.18
N TYR A 26 10.93 -4.85 -7.08
CA TYR A 26 9.72 -5.65 -7.07
C TYR A 26 8.60 -4.81 -6.46
N ALA A 27 7.50 -4.64 -7.17
CA ALA A 27 6.32 -3.97 -6.64
C ALA A 27 5.19 -4.99 -6.48
N VAL A 28 4.50 -4.96 -5.34
CA VAL A 28 3.40 -5.86 -4.97
C VAL A 28 2.11 -5.05 -4.92
N GLY A 29 1.04 -5.57 -5.53
CA GLY A 29 -0.30 -4.98 -5.52
C GLY A 29 -1.01 -5.14 -4.17
N ASP A 30 -2.31 -4.83 -4.17
CA ASP A 30 -3.15 -4.75 -2.98
C ASP A 30 -3.29 -6.12 -2.30
N ILE A 31 -2.92 -6.19 -1.02
CA ILE A 31 -2.86 -7.45 -0.25
C ILE A 31 -4.16 -7.69 0.52
N HIS A 32 -4.73 -6.64 1.13
CA HIS A 32 -5.96 -6.71 1.91
C HIS A 32 -5.98 -7.86 2.94
N GLY A 33 -4.96 -7.90 3.81
CA GLY A 33 -4.85 -8.88 4.88
C GLY A 33 -4.66 -10.33 4.42
N ARG A 34 -4.44 -10.60 3.12
CA ARG A 34 -4.11 -11.93 2.60
C ARG A 34 -2.64 -12.25 2.82
N PHE A 35 -2.27 -12.37 4.10
CA PHE A 35 -0.90 -12.67 4.52
C PHE A 35 -0.42 -14.00 3.93
N ASP A 36 -1.30 -15.00 3.84
CA ASP A 36 -1.05 -16.29 3.19
C ASP A 36 -0.55 -16.16 1.75
N LEU A 37 -1.14 -15.25 0.98
CA LEU A 37 -0.74 -14.99 -0.41
C LEU A 37 0.56 -14.18 -0.46
N TYR A 38 0.71 -13.20 0.45
CA TYR A 38 1.93 -12.40 0.50
C TYR A 38 3.17 -13.24 0.80
N GLU A 39 3.13 -14.13 1.80
CA GLU A 39 4.23 -15.04 2.09
C GLU A 39 4.61 -15.93 0.90
N ARG A 40 3.62 -16.42 0.17
CA ARG A 40 3.87 -17.21 -1.05
C ARG A 40 4.55 -16.39 -2.14
N LEU A 41 4.09 -15.16 -2.36
CA LEU A 41 4.63 -14.26 -3.38
C LEU A 41 6.02 -13.77 -2.99
N GLU A 42 6.24 -13.41 -1.72
CA GLU A 42 7.55 -12.98 -1.20
C GLU A 42 8.60 -14.08 -1.38
N ARG A 43 8.27 -15.36 -1.12
CA ARG A 43 9.17 -16.49 -1.41
C ARG A 43 9.54 -16.58 -2.89
N GLN A 44 8.60 -16.37 -3.82
CA GLN A 44 8.88 -16.36 -5.26
C GLN A 44 9.82 -15.18 -5.62
N ILE A 45 9.58 -14.01 -5.06
CA ILE A 45 10.41 -12.81 -5.24
C ILE A 45 11.84 -13.06 -4.76
N ILE A 46 12.00 -13.61 -3.55
CA ILE A 46 13.32 -13.91 -2.97
C ILE A 46 14.07 -14.94 -3.84
N GLN A 47 13.38 -15.98 -4.29
CA GLN A 47 13.96 -17.00 -5.16
C GLN A 47 14.44 -16.44 -6.50
N ASP A 48 13.63 -15.59 -7.15
CA ASP A 48 14.00 -14.92 -8.40
C ASP A 48 15.19 -13.96 -8.19
N ALA A 49 15.18 -13.24 -7.08
CA ALA A 49 16.19 -12.26 -6.74
C ALA A 49 17.55 -12.87 -6.34
N ALA A 50 17.62 -14.15 -6.04
CA ALA A 50 18.86 -14.83 -5.63
C ALA A 50 19.98 -14.78 -6.69
N SER A 51 19.58 -14.70 -7.97
CA SER A 51 20.53 -14.58 -9.11
C SER A 51 20.90 -13.13 -9.43
N ILE A 52 20.35 -12.14 -8.73
CA ILE A 52 20.55 -10.72 -9.03
C ILE A 52 21.52 -10.14 -8.00
N GLU A 53 22.69 -9.72 -8.46
CA GLU A 53 23.67 -9.04 -7.63
C GLU A 53 23.26 -7.58 -7.34
N GLY A 54 23.64 -7.08 -6.17
CA GLY A 54 23.41 -5.70 -5.74
C GLY A 54 22.10 -5.48 -4.97
N PRO A 55 21.82 -4.22 -4.57
CA PRO A 55 20.70 -3.86 -3.74
C PRO A 55 19.37 -4.04 -4.49
N LYS A 56 18.36 -4.54 -3.78
CA LYS A 56 17.01 -4.75 -4.31
C LYS A 56 15.99 -3.99 -3.48
N LEU A 57 14.94 -3.53 -4.12
CA LEU A 57 13.84 -2.83 -3.48
C LEU A 57 12.55 -3.66 -3.61
N LEU A 58 11.87 -3.86 -2.50
CA LEU A 58 10.54 -4.46 -2.44
C LEU A 58 9.54 -3.38 -2.03
N ILE A 59 8.60 -3.05 -2.91
CA ILE A 59 7.61 -2.00 -2.71
C ILE A 59 6.23 -2.64 -2.60
N LEU A 60 5.52 -2.42 -1.48
CA LEU A 60 4.10 -2.73 -1.37
C LEU A 60 3.33 -1.45 -1.71
N LEU A 61 2.37 -1.53 -2.64
CA LEU A 61 1.67 -0.35 -3.18
C LEU A 61 0.55 0.20 -2.28
N GLY A 62 0.44 -0.29 -1.05
CA GLY A 62 -0.61 0.06 -0.10
C GLY A 62 -1.74 -0.96 -0.09
N ASP A 63 -2.84 -0.62 0.59
CA ASP A 63 -3.99 -1.49 0.83
C ASP A 63 -3.57 -2.86 1.37
N ILE A 64 -2.72 -2.84 2.41
CA ILE A 64 -2.30 -4.04 3.15
C ILE A 64 -3.35 -4.45 4.19
N VAL A 65 -4.20 -3.51 4.63
CA VAL A 65 -5.26 -3.72 5.63
C VAL A 65 -6.61 -4.00 4.98
N ASP A 66 -7.59 -4.37 5.79
CA ASP A 66 -9.01 -4.57 5.48
C ASP A 66 -9.33 -5.84 4.67
N ARG A 67 -10.61 -6.21 4.68
CA ARG A 67 -11.22 -7.29 3.86
C ARG A 67 -10.82 -8.72 4.22
N SER A 68 -9.77 -8.92 5.04
CA SER A 68 -9.35 -10.24 5.53
C SER A 68 -8.78 -10.14 6.94
N THR A 69 -8.69 -11.26 7.64
CA THR A 69 -8.30 -11.31 9.06
C THR A 69 -6.80 -11.58 9.29
N GLY A 70 -5.97 -11.56 8.25
CA GLY A 70 -4.52 -11.75 8.39
C GLY A 70 -3.74 -10.44 8.58
N VAL A 71 -4.41 -9.32 8.87
CA VAL A 71 -3.79 -7.97 8.90
C VAL A 71 -2.75 -7.84 10.01
N SER A 72 -3.07 -8.26 11.25
CA SER A 72 -2.12 -8.13 12.38
C SER A 72 -0.83 -8.90 12.11
N GLY A 73 -0.94 -10.17 11.68
CA GLY A 73 0.23 -10.98 11.34
C GLY A 73 1.02 -10.45 10.14
N LEU A 74 0.34 -9.86 9.16
CA LEU A 74 1.02 -9.20 8.04
C LEU A 74 1.83 -8.00 8.52
N ILE A 75 1.28 -7.15 9.41
CA ILE A 75 2.02 -5.99 9.93
C ILE A 75 3.19 -6.44 10.80
N ASP A 76 3.03 -7.47 11.65
CA ASP A 76 4.14 -8.09 12.40
C ASP A 76 5.28 -8.50 11.45
N HIS A 77 4.94 -9.18 10.35
CA HIS A 77 5.90 -9.61 9.34
C HIS A 77 6.58 -8.41 8.64
N LEU A 78 5.83 -7.34 8.35
CA LEU A 78 6.38 -6.13 7.71
C LEU A 78 7.26 -5.31 8.65
N LEU A 79 7.09 -5.43 9.96
CA LEU A 79 7.94 -4.82 10.99
C LEU A 79 9.22 -5.64 11.27
N ALA A 80 9.22 -6.92 10.91
CA ALA A 80 10.41 -7.76 11.00
C ALA A 80 11.53 -7.27 10.04
N PRO A 81 12.79 -7.66 10.25
CA PRO A 81 13.88 -7.29 9.35
C PRO A 81 13.58 -7.60 7.89
N ASP A 82 14.05 -6.72 7.02
CA ASP A 82 13.92 -6.90 5.56
C ASP A 82 14.60 -8.21 5.13
N PRO A 83 14.11 -8.91 4.09
CA PRO A 83 14.81 -10.04 3.52
C PRO A 83 16.24 -9.67 3.08
N GLU A 84 17.16 -10.62 3.17
CA GLU A 84 18.57 -10.36 2.83
C GLU A 84 18.74 -9.76 1.43
N GLY A 85 19.49 -8.68 1.34
CA GLY A 85 19.74 -7.95 0.10
C GLY A 85 18.58 -7.05 -0.37
N PHE A 86 17.48 -7.00 0.37
CA PHE A 86 16.35 -6.12 0.09
C PHE A 86 16.28 -4.92 1.03
N LYS A 87 15.66 -3.84 0.52
CA LYS A 87 15.02 -2.81 1.33
C LYS A 87 13.52 -2.85 1.03
N ARG A 88 12.70 -3.03 2.05
CA ARG A 88 11.24 -3.02 1.93
C ARG A 88 10.69 -1.63 2.20
N ILE A 89 9.74 -1.18 1.36
CA ILE A 89 9.00 0.07 1.52
C ILE A 89 7.52 -0.24 1.30
N THR A 90 6.70 0.06 2.30
CA THR A 90 5.24 -0.02 2.17
C THR A 90 4.70 1.38 1.95
N LEU A 91 3.95 1.58 0.88
CA LEU A 91 3.22 2.82 0.62
C LEU A 91 1.87 2.80 1.35
N CYS A 92 1.32 3.98 1.58
CA CYS A 92 -0.02 4.13 2.09
C CYS A 92 -1.05 3.98 0.96
N GLY A 93 -2.01 3.08 1.11
CA GLY A 93 -3.23 3.07 0.32
C GLY A 93 -4.36 3.87 0.97
N ASN A 94 -5.50 3.90 0.31
CA ASN A 94 -6.68 4.59 0.86
C ASN A 94 -7.26 3.85 2.08
N HIS A 95 -7.09 2.54 2.18
CA HIS A 95 -7.54 1.75 3.33
C HIS A 95 -6.71 2.05 4.58
N GLU A 96 -5.39 2.19 4.49
CA GLU A 96 -4.57 2.64 5.62
C GLU A 96 -4.93 4.06 6.06
N ASP A 97 -5.21 4.98 5.12
CA ASP A 97 -5.64 6.34 5.45
C ASP A 97 -6.99 6.34 6.17
N MET A 98 -7.96 5.51 5.73
CA MET A 98 -9.25 5.34 6.40
C MET A 98 -9.07 4.76 7.80
N MET A 99 -8.26 3.71 7.98
CA MET A 99 -7.97 3.13 9.29
C MET A 99 -7.35 4.17 10.23
N CYS A 100 -6.33 4.91 9.78
CA CYS A 100 -5.70 5.95 10.59
C CYS A 100 -6.68 7.06 11.01
N ARG A 101 -7.62 7.44 10.14
CA ARG A 101 -8.70 8.39 10.46
C ARG A 101 -9.66 7.82 11.50
N PHE A 102 -10.03 6.55 11.36
CA PHE A 102 -10.88 5.85 12.33
C PHE A 102 -10.20 5.76 13.70
N LEU A 103 -8.92 5.42 13.78
CA LEU A 103 -8.17 5.41 15.03
C LEU A 103 -8.15 6.80 15.70
N GLY A 104 -8.11 7.87 14.93
CA GLY A 104 -8.18 9.24 15.43
C GLY A 104 -9.57 9.69 15.89
N ASP A 105 -10.62 9.29 15.17
CA ASP A 105 -12.03 9.64 15.43
C ASP A 105 -12.93 8.47 14.97
N PRO A 106 -13.16 7.45 15.85
CA PRO A 106 -13.92 6.26 15.48
C PRO A 106 -15.37 6.52 15.11
N VAL A 107 -16.01 7.49 15.76
CA VAL A 107 -17.42 7.81 15.49
C VAL A 107 -17.56 8.55 14.17
N GLY A 108 -16.72 9.56 13.92
CA GLY A 108 -16.78 10.35 12.69
C GLY A 108 -16.29 9.61 11.45
N ASN A 109 -15.62 8.47 11.60
CA ASN A 109 -15.09 7.67 10.48
C ASN A 109 -15.61 6.22 10.50
N ARG A 110 -16.76 5.96 11.15
CA ARG A 110 -17.32 4.62 11.32
C ARG A 110 -17.54 3.86 10.01
N ALA A 111 -17.80 4.57 8.91
CA ALA A 111 -17.99 3.97 7.60
C ALA A 111 -16.80 3.09 7.14
N TRP A 112 -15.59 3.31 7.67
CA TRP A 112 -14.45 2.44 7.38
C TRP A 112 -14.72 0.97 7.70
N LEU A 113 -15.50 0.67 8.74
CA LEU A 113 -15.85 -0.70 9.12
C LEU A 113 -16.56 -1.45 7.97
N ASP A 114 -17.38 -0.74 7.17
CA ASP A 114 -18.14 -1.31 6.06
C ASP A 114 -17.28 -1.55 4.81
N TYR A 115 -16.08 -0.97 4.77
CA TYR A 115 -15.09 -1.18 3.70
C TYR A 115 -14.09 -2.31 3.99
N GLY A 116 -14.33 -3.11 5.02
CA GLY A 116 -13.48 -4.23 5.42
C GLY A 116 -12.65 -3.96 6.68
N GLY A 117 -12.87 -2.82 7.34
CA GLY A 117 -12.21 -2.48 8.61
C GLY A 117 -12.63 -3.38 9.76
N ALA A 118 -13.83 -4.00 9.67
CA ALA A 118 -14.29 -4.96 10.67
C ALA A 118 -13.38 -6.20 10.71
N GLU A 119 -12.95 -6.70 9.56
CA GLU A 119 -12.02 -7.83 9.43
C GLU A 119 -10.62 -7.45 9.96
N THR A 120 -10.17 -6.22 9.72
CA THR A 120 -8.93 -5.70 10.33
C THR A 120 -9.04 -5.72 11.86
N LEU A 121 -10.11 -5.19 12.43
CA LEU A 121 -10.30 -5.20 13.88
C LEU A 121 -10.41 -6.62 14.44
N ALA A 122 -11.07 -7.52 13.73
CA ALA A 122 -11.14 -8.93 14.11
C ALA A 122 -9.76 -9.60 14.18
N SER A 123 -8.80 -9.20 13.32
CA SER A 123 -7.42 -9.69 13.38
C SER A 123 -6.68 -9.30 14.67
N TYR A 124 -7.15 -8.26 15.35
CA TYR A 124 -6.68 -7.83 16.67
C TYR A 124 -7.59 -8.31 17.84
N GLY A 125 -8.52 -9.23 17.56
CA GLY A 125 -9.45 -9.76 18.56
C GLY A 125 -10.64 -8.84 18.88
N LEU A 126 -10.83 -7.76 18.12
CA LEU A 126 -11.94 -6.82 18.31
C LEU A 126 -13.10 -7.14 17.36
N HIS A 127 -14.06 -7.95 17.81
CA HIS A 127 -15.21 -8.36 17.00
C HIS A 127 -16.40 -7.38 17.07
N HIS A 128 -16.46 -6.56 18.12
CA HIS A 128 -17.50 -5.56 18.32
C HIS A 128 -16.92 -4.25 18.79
N VAL A 129 -17.24 -3.18 18.07
CA VAL A 129 -16.82 -1.82 18.41
C VAL A 129 -18.07 -0.98 18.63
N ALA A 130 -18.45 -0.83 19.90
CA ALA A 130 -19.61 -0.05 20.33
C ALA A 130 -19.27 0.80 21.56
N GLY A 131 -20.00 1.90 21.76
CA GLY A 131 -19.82 2.80 22.89
C GLY A 131 -19.49 4.23 22.49
N THR A 132 -19.10 5.02 23.48
CA THR A 132 -18.63 6.40 23.26
C THR A 132 -17.30 6.44 22.53
N THR A 133 -16.95 7.58 21.95
CA THR A 133 -15.64 7.78 21.30
C THR A 133 -14.48 7.39 22.19
N ASP A 134 -14.51 7.74 23.48
CA ASP A 134 -13.41 7.47 24.40
C ASP A 134 -13.34 5.98 24.75
N THR A 135 -14.47 5.30 24.95
CA THR A 135 -14.52 3.85 25.18
C THR A 135 -13.95 3.09 23.97
N VAL A 136 -14.36 3.46 22.76
CA VAL A 136 -13.86 2.84 21.54
C VAL A 136 -12.36 3.08 21.38
N LYS A 137 -11.88 4.30 21.59
CA LYS A 137 -10.45 4.61 21.53
C LYS A 137 -9.63 3.81 22.53
N GLN A 138 -10.14 3.62 23.74
CA GLN A 138 -9.48 2.80 24.76
C GLN A 138 -9.33 1.35 24.29
N HIS A 139 -10.41 0.73 23.76
CA HIS A 139 -10.35 -0.62 23.22
C HIS A 139 -9.35 -0.73 22.06
N LEU A 140 -9.37 0.20 21.10
CA LEU A 140 -8.44 0.24 19.98
C LEU A 140 -6.98 0.38 20.45
N THR A 141 -6.74 1.26 21.45
CA THR A 141 -5.40 1.49 21.99
C THR A 141 -4.85 0.27 22.72
N THR A 142 -5.73 -0.49 23.39
CA THR A 142 -5.35 -1.71 24.11
C THR A 142 -5.10 -2.89 23.15
N ALA A 143 -5.90 -3.02 22.08
CA ALA A 143 -5.83 -4.17 21.19
C ALA A 143 -4.80 -4.02 20.06
N ILE A 144 -4.61 -2.81 19.53
CA ILE A 144 -3.69 -2.57 18.42
C ILE A 144 -2.34 -2.11 18.98
N PRO A 145 -1.24 -2.87 18.79
CA PRO A 145 0.08 -2.52 19.27
C PRO A 145 0.52 -1.10 18.84
N PRO A 146 1.23 -0.34 19.68
CA PRO A 146 1.68 1.00 19.31
C PRO A 146 2.57 1.00 18.07
N GLU A 147 3.44 0.00 17.91
CA GLU A 147 4.32 -0.19 16.75
C GLU A 147 3.54 -0.36 15.44
N HIS A 148 2.37 -1.04 15.46
CA HIS A 148 1.49 -1.16 14.30
C HIS A 148 0.86 0.19 13.93
N ARG A 149 0.41 0.94 14.94
CA ARG A 149 -0.15 2.28 14.73
C ARG A 149 0.89 3.25 14.18
N ASP A 150 2.10 3.23 14.72
CA ASP A 150 3.21 4.08 14.29
C ASP A 150 3.65 3.71 12.86
N PHE A 151 3.72 2.41 12.54
CA PHE A 151 3.97 1.92 11.19
C PHE A 151 2.95 2.49 10.20
N LEU A 152 1.64 2.28 10.45
CA LEU A 152 0.57 2.75 9.58
C LEU A 152 0.56 4.28 9.42
N MET A 153 0.82 5.02 10.49
CA MET A 153 0.90 6.47 10.45
C MET A 153 2.15 6.98 9.72
N GLY A 154 3.22 6.21 9.71
CA GLY A 154 4.50 6.54 9.08
C GLY A 154 4.59 6.25 7.58
N LEU A 155 3.63 5.52 7.01
CA LEU A 155 3.65 5.10 5.59
C LEU A 155 3.75 6.29 4.64
N PRO A 156 4.67 6.29 3.67
CA PRO A 156 4.75 7.32 2.63
C PRO A 156 3.64 7.14 1.59
N LEU A 157 3.33 8.22 0.86
CA LEU A 157 2.28 8.23 -0.19
C LEU A 157 2.77 7.73 -1.54
N SER A 158 4.04 7.96 -1.84
CA SER A 158 4.63 7.61 -3.13
C SER A 158 6.13 7.45 -3.02
N LEU A 159 6.70 6.80 -4.02
CA LEU A 159 8.12 6.70 -4.24
C LEU A 159 8.42 6.98 -5.71
N THR A 160 9.44 7.77 -5.99
CA THR A 160 9.99 7.93 -7.36
C THR A 160 11.44 7.47 -7.41
N VAL A 161 11.79 6.74 -8.47
CA VAL A 161 13.16 6.29 -8.73
C VAL A 161 13.35 6.04 -10.22
N GLY A 162 14.42 6.60 -10.80
CA GLY A 162 14.69 6.49 -12.24
C GLY A 162 13.49 6.96 -13.07
N GLY A 163 13.07 6.17 -14.04
CA GLY A 163 11.91 6.42 -14.90
C GLY A 163 10.56 5.96 -14.32
N TYR A 164 10.46 5.68 -13.00
CA TYR A 164 9.27 5.12 -12.40
C TYR A 164 8.71 5.98 -11.27
N ALA A 165 7.38 6.02 -11.16
CA ALA A 165 6.65 6.53 -10.02
C ALA A 165 5.77 5.41 -9.45
N PHE A 166 5.83 5.18 -8.13
CA PHE A 166 5.04 4.20 -7.42
C PHE A 166 4.06 4.95 -6.52
N ALA A 167 2.78 4.67 -6.68
CA ALA A 167 1.72 5.19 -5.84
C ALA A 167 0.60 4.16 -5.76
N HIS A 168 -0.23 4.25 -4.71
CA HIS A 168 -1.36 3.34 -4.58
C HIS A 168 -2.33 3.48 -5.76
N ALA A 169 -2.81 4.70 -6.05
CA ALA A 169 -3.79 4.94 -7.12
C ALA A 169 -3.19 5.74 -8.30
N PHE A 170 -3.18 7.06 -8.24
CA PHE A 170 -2.75 7.91 -9.34
C PHE A 170 -1.62 8.86 -8.94
N TYR A 171 -0.59 8.89 -9.77
CA TYR A 171 0.50 9.87 -9.72
C TYR A 171 0.45 10.72 -11.00
N ASP A 172 0.40 12.05 -10.86
CA ASP A 172 0.37 12.97 -12.00
C ASP A 172 1.77 13.06 -12.61
N LEU A 173 1.98 12.34 -13.72
CA LEU A 173 3.30 12.21 -14.37
C LEU A 173 3.78 13.52 -14.98
N ASP A 174 2.88 14.47 -15.26
CA ASP A 174 3.19 15.78 -15.84
C ASP A 174 3.56 16.83 -14.76
N LYS A 175 3.46 16.46 -13.46
CA LYS A 175 3.79 17.33 -12.35
C LYS A 175 5.03 16.89 -11.59
N PRO A 176 5.79 17.84 -11.01
CA PRO A 176 6.89 17.49 -10.12
C PRO A 176 6.37 16.81 -8.83
N ASP A 177 7.26 16.05 -8.18
CA ASP A 177 6.96 15.29 -6.94
C ASP A 177 6.35 16.20 -5.85
N THR A 178 6.81 17.46 -5.77
CA THR A 178 6.33 18.46 -4.79
C THR A 178 4.92 18.98 -5.05
N ALA A 179 4.36 18.76 -6.24
CA ALA A 179 3.02 19.20 -6.63
C ALA A 179 1.99 18.06 -6.66
N GLN A 180 2.35 16.90 -6.14
CA GLN A 180 1.40 15.78 -6.01
C GLN A 180 0.42 16.02 -4.86
N HIS A 181 -0.81 15.58 -5.03
CA HIS A 181 -1.85 15.69 -4.01
C HIS A 181 -2.16 14.34 -3.37
N ALA A 182 -2.20 14.28 -2.04
CA ALA A 182 -2.48 13.05 -1.29
C ALA A 182 -3.78 12.38 -1.76
N THR A 183 -4.84 13.14 -2.00
CA THR A 183 -6.11 12.59 -2.49
C THR A 183 -5.95 11.89 -3.84
N SER A 184 -5.14 12.44 -4.75
CA SER A 184 -4.88 11.81 -6.05
C SER A 184 -4.07 10.53 -5.90
N LEU A 185 -3.04 10.55 -5.04
CA LEU A 185 -2.18 9.39 -4.79
C LEU A 185 -2.96 8.22 -4.17
N LEU A 186 -4.01 8.50 -3.37
CA LEU A 186 -4.79 7.50 -2.65
C LEU A 186 -6.09 7.08 -3.36
N TRP A 187 -6.71 7.97 -4.15
CA TRP A 187 -8.06 7.78 -4.68
C TRP A 187 -8.19 8.15 -6.17
N GLY A 188 -7.13 8.64 -6.78
CA GLY A 188 -7.18 9.12 -8.16
C GLY A 188 -7.39 7.97 -9.16
N ASP A 189 -7.98 8.30 -10.30
CA ASP A 189 -8.12 7.37 -11.41
C ASP A 189 -6.76 7.18 -12.12
N PRO A 190 -6.13 5.98 -12.05
CA PRO A 190 -4.83 5.73 -12.67
C PRO A 190 -4.88 5.80 -14.21
N ALA A 191 -6.05 5.64 -14.84
CA ALA A 191 -6.18 5.76 -16.28
C ALA A 191 -5.83 7.17 -16.81
N ARG A 192 -5.82 8.18 -15.94
CA ARG A 192 -5.36 9.53 -16.28
C ARG A 192 -3.88 9.56 -16.69
N ALA A 193 -3.06 8.62 -16.19
CA ALA A 193 -1.66 8.52 -16.57
C ALA A 193 -1.47 8.19 -18.06
N ASP A 194 -2.45 7.54 -18.70
CA ASP A 194 -2.38 7.17 -20.12
C ASP A 194 -2.34 8.41 -21.05
N ARG A 195 -2.70 9.60 -20.53
CA ARG A 195 -2.69 10.88 -21.26
C ARG A 195 -1.43 11.71 -21.01
N ALA A 196 -0.57 11.30 -20.09
CA ALA A 196 0.62 12.04 -19.72
C ALA A 196 1.63 12.08 -20.89
N ALA A 197 2.40 13.15 -20.97
CA ALA A 197 3.55 13.22 -21.85
C ALA A 197 4.57 12.12 -21.46
N ALA A 198 5.38 11.67 -22.43
CA ALA A 198 6.37 10.63 -22.19
C ALA A 198 7.39 11.05 -21.11
N GLY A 199 7.81 10.10 -20.27
CA GLY A 199 8.79 10.36 -19.22
C GLY A 199 8.86 9.24 -18.20
N ARG A 200 8.06 9.34 -17.15
CA ARG A 200 7.97 8.32 -16.11
C ARG A 200 6.82 7.35 -16.41
N ARG A 201 6.92 6.14 -15.84
CA ARG A 201 5.84 5.16 -15.84
C ARG A 201 5.31 4.98 -14.43
N LEU A 202 3.99 5.08 -14.26
CA LEU A 202 3.29 4.82 -12.99
C LEU A 202 3.16 3.31 -12.77
N ILE A 203 3.50 2.84 -11.55
CA ILE A 203 3.20 1.50 -11.07
C ILE A 203 2.16 1.66 -9.95
N HIS A 204 1.00 1.00 -10.08
CA HIS A 204 -0.12 1.23 -9.17
C HIS A 204 -0.95 -0.03 -8.89
N GLY A 205 -1.73 0.05 -7.80
CA GLY A 205 -2.79 -0.87 -7.40
C GLY A 205 -4.19 -0.26 -7.55
N HIS A 206 -4.99 -0.31 -6.49
CA HIS A 206 -6.28 0.36 -6.27
C HIS A 206 -7.43 -0.06 -7.18
N VAL A 207 -7.22 -0.17 -8.46
CA VAL A 207 -8.25 -0.56 -9.45
C VAL A 207 -8.03 -1.99 -9.85
N ILE A 208 -8.96 -2.86 -9.43
CA ILE A 208 -8.89 -4.30 -9.73
C ILE A 208 -9.02 -4.54 -11.22
N GLU A 209 -8.00 -5.16 -11.79
CA GLU A 209 -8.01 -5.71 -13.14
C GLU A 209 -7.98 -7.25 -13.10
N GLY A 210 -8.56 -7.93 -14.08
CA GLY A 210 -8.58 -9.39 -14.12
C GLY A 210 -7.19 -10.03 -14.25
N ASN A 211 -6.24 -9.29 -14.82
CA ASN A 211 -4.81 -9.64 -14.91
C ASN A 211 -4.00 -8.36 -14.82
N ALA A 212 -2.73 -8.48 -14.39
CA ALA A 212 -1.80 -7.36 -14.47
C ALA A 212 -1.67 -6.87 -15.91
N SER A 213 -1.56 -5.57 -16.10
CA SER A 213 -1.53 -4.95 -17.44
C SER A 213 -0.40 -3.93 -17.58
N ILE A 214 0.19 -3.87 -18.78
CA ILE A 214 1.17 -2.86 -19.18
C ILE A 214 0.50 -1.91 -20.18
N ARG A 215 0.53 -0.63 -19.87
CA ARG A 215 0.17 0.48 -20.76
C ARG A 215 1.42 1.33 -21.02
N PRO A 216 1.41 2.23 -22.02
CA PRO A 216 2.58 3.06 -22.28
C PRO A 216 3.10 3.80 -21.05
N ASN A 217 2.22 4.39 -20.25
CA ASN A 217 2.58 5.23 -19.11
C ASN A 217 2.26 4.61 -17.75
N ARG A 218 1.71 3.38 -17.67
CA ARG A 218 1.42 2.73 -16.39
C ARG A 218 1.49 1.21 -16.45
N ILE A 219 1.69 0.63 -15.27
CA ILE A 219 1.56 -0.82 -15.03
C ILE A 219 0.60 -0.98 -13.86
N SER A 220 -0.50 -1.73 -14.09
CA SER A 220 -1.49 -2.08 -13.08
C SER A 220 -1.22 -3.49 -12.57
N ILE A 221 -1.19 -3.67 -11.24
CA ILE A 221 -0.92 -4.97 -10.61
C ILE A 221 -1.89 -5.33 -9.48
N ASP A 222 -2.99 -4.59 -9.31
CA ASP A 222 -4.07 -5.04 -8.43
C ASP A 222 -4.93 -6.08 -9.16
N THR A 223 -4.81 -7.32 -8.73
CA THR A 223 -5.59 -8.46 -9.24
C THR A 223 -6.68 -8.92 -8.26
N GLY A 224 -6.98 -8.10 -7.25
CA GLY A 224 -8.05 -8.31 -6.30
C GLY A 224 -7.81 -9.50 -5.37
N ALA A 225 -6.64 -9.57 -4.74
CA ALA A 225 -6.18 -10.71 -3.95
C ALA A 225 -7.20 -11.24 -2.94
N TYR A 226 -7.90 -10.34 -2.23
CA TYR A 226 -8.91 -10.72 -1.24
C TYR A 226 -10.11 -11.46 -1.84
N ARG A 227 -10.43 -11.21 -3.12
CA ARG A 227 -11.60 -11.76 -3.83
C ARG A 227 -11.23 -12.91 -4.75
N THR A 228 -10.09 -12.81 -5.43
CA THR A 228 -9.68 -13.76 -6.48
C THR A 228 -8.73 -14.84 -5.96
N GLY A 229 -8.09 -14.61 -4.80
CA GLY A 229 -6.99 -15.47 -4.33
C GLY A 229 -5.70 -15.29 -5.11
N VAL A 230 -5.62 -14.27 -5.97
CA VAL A 230 -4.43 -14.00 -6.80
C VAL A 230 -3.81 -12.68 -6.40
N LEU A 231 -2.63 -12.71 -5.81
CA LEU A 231 -1.78 -11.57 -5.54
C LEU A 231 -0.69 -11.48 -6.60
N THR A 232 -0.44 -10.29 -7.13
CA THR A 232 0.50 -10.07 -8.23
C THR A 232 1.61 -9.11 -7.86
N ALA A 233 2.82 -9.38 -8.37
CA ALA A 233 3.96 -8.48 -8.33
C ALA A 233 4.54 -8.28 -9.72
N VAL A 234 5.26 -7.17 -9.89
CA VAL A 234 6.07 -6.87 -11.08
C VAL A 234 7.52 -6.63 -10.69
N ARG A 235 8.46 -7.21 -11.44
CA ARG A 235 9.89 -6.89 -11.36
C ARG A 235 10.29 -5.91 -12.47
N LEU A 236 11.04 -4.90 -12.07
CA LEU A 236 11.65 -3.89 -12.95
C LEU A 236 13.16 -3.92 -12.77
N ARG A 237 13.93 -4.02 -13.87
CA ARG A 237 15.39 -3.96 -13.86
C ARG A 237 15.90 -3.03 -14.95
N THR A 238 17.00 -2.33 -14.67
CA THR A 238 17.73 -1.58 -15.69
C THR A 238 18.36 -2.54 -16.68
N GLY A 239 18.17 -2.28 -17.98
CA GLY A 239 18.74 -3.12 -19.04
C GLY A 239 17.91 -4.36 -19.42
N GLU A 240 16.84 -4.68 -18.69
CA GLU A 240 15.86 -5.67 -19.16
C GLU A 240 14.81 -5.04 -20.08
N GLY A 241 14.43 -5.79 -21.13
CA GLY A 241 13.54 -5.24 -22.15
C GLY A 241 12.08 -5.08 -21.67
N ALA A 242 11.56 -6.03 -20.92
CA ALA A 242 10.17 -6.02 -20.44
C ALA A 242 10.07 -6.36 -18.94
N PRO A 243 9.11 -5.77 -18.22
CA PRO A 243 8.80 -6.16 -16.83
C PRO A 243 8.43 -7.63 -16.74
N ALA A 244 8.91 -8.32 -15.68
CA ALA A 244 8.48 -9.68 -15.36
C ALA A 244 7.39 -9.67 -14.29
N PHE A 245 6.38 -10.53 -14.43
CA PHE A 245 5.28 -10.65 -13.47
C PHE A 245 5.39 -11.95 -12.67
N PHE A 246 5.02 -11.87 -11.41
CA PHE A 246 4.88 -12.97 -10.47
C PHE A 246 3.47 -12.96 -9.91
N SER A 247 2.90 -14.13 -9.68
CA SER A 247 1.58 -14.19 -9.07
C SER A 247 1.40 -15.46 -8.23
N THR A 248 0.46 -15.39 -7.29
CA THR A 248 0.04 -16.55 -6.51
C THR A 248 -0.98 -17.43 -7.23
N LYS A 249 -1.24 -17.16 -8.50
CA LYS A 249 -2.11 -18.01 -9.33
C LYS A 249 -1.54 -19.43 -9.34
N PRO A 250 -2.38 -20.47 -9.10
CA PRO A 250 -1.96 -21.87 -9.20
C PRO A 250 -1.39 -22.22 -10.58
#